data_866b7ff1a38aef0b7a296389cb5dbeca
#
_entry.id   866b7ff1a38aef0b7a296389cb5dbeca
#
_cell.length_a   1.000
_cell.length_b   1.000
_cell.length_c   1.000
_cell.angle_alpha   90.00
_cell.angle_beta   90.00
_cell.angle_gamma   90.00
#
_symmetry.space_group_name_H-M   'P 1'
#
loop_
_entity.id
_entity.type
_entity.pdbx_description
1 polymer ?
#
loop_
_entity_poly.entity_id
_entity_poly.type
_entity_poly.pdbx_seq_one_letter_code
_entity_poly.pdbx_strand_id
1 'polypeptide(L)'
;YELTSDTTITSSISAYAKWDAFEYMILLDARSGKCDEESVFAYCGEKIGDIPTPTRKGYYFGGWYTKPGGKGTLYTDKSLMPSKDFTLYAKWTKISGYASKVTLNSTKATLGVGQKLTLKPVTTPQYTLDKFTWTSSNPKVCSVNANGQITALKKGTATITVKTTKGKTATCKVTVKSPATSIKLNYTKRTVSAGQEIIVKATVKGYGGKLTWSCNNSCAKVDDNGNITALKKGTAIITVKTYNGKTASLTLTIK
;
A
#
# COMPACT_ATOMS: atom_id res chain seq x y z
N TYR A 1 -7.03 27.48 34.61
CA TYR A 1 -7.23 28.93 34.77
C TYR A 1 -6.38 29.64 33.73
N GLU A 2 -6.95 30.66 33.05
CA GLU A 2 -6.22 31.56 32.17
C GLU A 2 -5.54 32.62 33.02
N LEU A 3 -4.25 32.90 32.79
CA LEU A 3 -3.53 34.01 33.40
C LEU A 3 -3.73 35.24 32.54
N THR A 4 -4.26 36.30 33.14
CA THR A 4 -4.43 37.62 32.52
C THR A 4 -3.46 38.62 33.17
N SER A 5 -3.34 39.85 32.63
CA SER A 5 -2.54 40.94 33.20
C SER A 5 -2.92 41.25 34.66
N ASP A 6 -4.16 40.95 35.05
CA ASP A 6 -4.71 41.27 36.38
C ASP A 6 -4.65 40.04 37.35
N THR A 7 -4.05 38.94 36.91
CA THR A 7 -3.92 37.75 37.76
C THR A 7 -2.86 37.96 38.83
N THR A 8 -3.26 38.02 40.11
CA THR A 8 -2.35 38.09 41.25
C THR A 8 -1.79 36.73 41.57
N ILE A 9 -0.48 36.56 41.49
CA ILE A 9 0.22 35.30 41.78
C ILE A 9 0.70 35.35 43.23
N THR A 10 0.13 34.52 44.09
CA THR A 10 0.45 34.45 45.56
C THR A 10 1.37 33.28 45.93
N SER A 11 1.68 32.38 44.97
CA SER A 11 2.62 31.28 45.13
C SER A 11 3.29 30.92 43.78
N SER A 12 4.35 30.08 43.83
CA SER A 12 4.99 29.61 42.59
C SER A 12 3.98 28.78 41.77
N ILE A 13 3.79 29.16 40.48
CA ILE A 13 2.94 28.48 39.53
C ILE A 13 3.70 28.17 38.26
N SER A 14 3.32 27.07 37.59
CA SER A 14 3.76 26.78 36.23
C SER A 14 2.65 27.18 35.25
N ALA A 15 2.96 28.12 34.36
CA ALA A 15 2.02 28.50 33.30
C ALA A 15 2.41 27.83 31.99
N TYR A 16 1.41 27.29 31.31
CA TYR A 16 1.56 26.66 30.00
C TYR A 16 0.83 27.52 28.97
N ALA A 17 1.49 27.82 27.86
CA ALA A 17 0.83 28.52 26.76
C ALA A 17 -0.17 27.54 26.10
N LYS A 18 -1.40 27.99 25.91
CA LYS A 18 -2.40 27.33 25.07
C LYS A 18 -2.25 27.90 23.66
N TRP A 19 -1.93 27.03 22.73
CA TRP A 19 -1.86 27.38 21.32
C TRP A 19 -3.12 26.85 20.61
N ASP A 20 -3.89 27.74 20.01
CA ASP A 20 -4.98 27.35 19.12
C ASP A 20 -4.41 27.20 17.71
N ALA A 21 -4.65 26.06 17.08
CA ALA A 21 -4.24 25.84 15.70
C ALA A 21 -5.10 26.70 14.76
N PHE A 22 -4.48 27.38 13.79
CA PHE A 22 -5.20 28.11 12.77
C PHE A 22 -5.77 27.16 11.71
N GLU A 23 -7.05 27.30 11.44
CA GLU A 23 -7.74 26.65 10.34
C GLU A 23 -7.60 27.47 9.07
N TYR A 24 -7.31 26.80 7.95
CA TYR A 24 -7.17 27.42 6.64
C TYR A 24 -8.11 26.78 5.65
N MET A 25 -8.51 27.56 4.64
CA MET A 25 -9.43 27.15 3.59
C MET A 25 -8.68 26.75 2.33
N ILE A 26 -9.14 25.66 1.71
CA ILE A 26 -8.78 25.26 0.36
C ILE A 26 -10.02 25.45 -0.52
N LEU A 27 -9.96 26.37 -1.47
CA LEU A 27 -10.99 26.55 -2.49
C LEU A 27 -10.79 25.47 -3.57
N LEU A 28 -11.87 24.81 -4.00
CA LEU A 28 -11.87 23.74 -4.99
C LEU A 28 -12.40 24.25 -6.34
N ASP A 29 -11.52 24.61 -7.25
CA ASP A 29 -11.90 24.94 -8.63
C ASP A 29 -12.03 23.67 -9.47
N ALA A 30 -13.26 23.18 -9.62
CA ALA A 30 -13.57 21.99 -10.41
C ALA A 30 -13.38 22.20 -11.94
N ARG A 31 -13.01 23.39 -12.41
CA ARG A 31 -12.77 23.72 -13.85
C ARG A 31 -13.95 23.30 -14.71
N SER A 32 -14.76 23.38 -15.18
CA SER A 32 -15.88 22.85 -16.01
C SER A 32 -16.41 21.48 -15.51
N GLY A 33 -16.01 21.00 -14.34
CA GLY A 33 -16.62 19.87 -13.65
C GLY A 33 -17.67 20.35 -12.63
N LYS A 34 -18.39 19.39 -12.04
CA LYS A 34 -19.31 19.61 -10.92
C LYS A 34 -18.69 18.98 -9.68
N CYS A 35 -18.58 19.74 -8.60
CA CYS A 35 -18.19 19.30 -7.27
C CYS A 35 -19.35 19.59 -6.31
N ASP A 36 -19.59 18.70 -5.35
CA ASP A 36 -20.65 18.90 -4.37
C ASP A 36 -20.26 19.89 -3.27
N GLU A 37 -18.94 20.08 -3.06
CA GLU A 37 -18.36 21.07 -2.17
C GLU A 37 -17.42 21.99 -2.95
N GLU A 38 -17.41 23.27 -2.60
CA GLU A 38 -16.54 24.28 -3.23
C GLU A 38 -15.29 24.59 -2.40
N SER A 39 -15.23 24.11 -1.16
CA SER A 39 -14.07 24.30 -0.27
C SER A 39 -13.95 23.16 0.75
N VAL A 40 -12.75 22.98 1.27
CA VAL A 40 -12.45 22.15 2.43
C VAL A 40 -11.59 22.94 3.42
N PHE A 41 -11.66 22.59 4.69
CA PHE A 41 -10.94 23.25 5.76
C PHE A 41 -10.06 22.27 6.51
N ALA A 42 -8.88 22.70 6.94
CA ALA A 42 -8.01 21.92 7.79
C ALA A 42 -7.09 22.80 8.64
N TYR A 43 -6.61 22.28 9.75
CA TYR A 43 -5.64 22.96 10.60
C TYR A 43 -4.23 22.90 10.00
N CYS A 44 -3.49 24.02 10.13
CA CYS A 44 -2.11 24.11 9.66
C CYS A 44 -1.26 22.94 10.20
N GLY A 45 -0.53 22.26 9.29
CA GLY A 45 0.34 21.13 9.62
C GLY A 45 -0.37 19.79 9.79
N GLU A 46 -1.71 19.75 9.80
CA GLU A 46 -2.48 18.52 9.82
C GLU A 46 -2.81 18.01 8.42
N LYS A 47 -3.24 16.76 8.33
CA LYS A 47 -3.72 16.20 7.06
C LYS A 47 -5.03 16.86 6.66
N ILE A 48 -5.15 17.16 5.37
CA ILE A 48 -6.35 17.79 4.83
C ILE A 48 -7.59 16.89 4.97
N GLY A 49 -7.40 15.55 5.00
CA GLY A 49 -8.51 14.61 5.03
C GLY A 49 -9.16 14.43 3.65
N ASP A 50 -10.43 14.04 3.65
CA ASP A 50 -11.14 13.72 2.41
C ASP A 50 -11.38 14.99 1.58
N ILE A 51 -10.85 14.98 0.35
CA ILE A 51 -11.10 16.02 -0.64
C ILE A 51 -12.15 15.47 -1.63
N PRO A 52 -13.28 16.16 -1.85
CA PRO A 52 -14.35 15.69 -2.73
C PRO A 52 -13.84 15.38 -4.13
N THR A 53 -14.39 14.33 -4.75
CA THR A 53 -14.07 13.96 -6.13
C THR A 53 -15.11 14.57 -7.08
N PRO A 54 -14.74 15.57 -7.91
CA PRO A 54 -15.64 16.20 -8.83
C PRO A 54 -15.97 15.27 -10.02
N THR A 55 -17.07 15.57 -10.74
CA THR A 55 -17.49 14.83 -11.93
C THR A 55 -17.51 15.72 -13.16
N ARG A 56 -17.19 15.13 -14.33
CA ARG A 56 -17.28 15.80 -15.64
C ARG A 56 -17.58 14.78 -16.71
N LYS A 57 -18.68 14.95 -17.44
CA LYS A 57 -19.10 14.04 -18.50
C LYS A 57 -18.02 13.91 -19.58
N GLY A 58 -17.60 12.68 -19.86
CA GLY A 58 -16.57 12.38 -20.87
C GLY A 58 -15.13 12.65 -20.47
N TYR A 59 -14.89 12.89 -19.19
CA TYR A 59 -13.55 13.13 -18.65
C TYR A 59 -13.29 12.27 -17.41
N TYR A 60 -12.03 11.94 -17.21
CA TYR A 60 -11.51 11.30 -16.01
C TYR A 60 -10.90 12.37 -15.10
N PHE A 61 -11.20 12.30 -13.82
CA PHE A 61 -10.58 13.15 -12.81
C PHE A 61 -9.19 12.64 -12.45
N GLY A 62 -8.17 13.44 -12.70
CA GLY A 62 -6.76 13.10 -12.50
C GLY A 62 -6.15 13.63 -11.20
N GLY A 63 -6.98 14.19 -10.30
CA GLY A 63 -6.54 14.73 -9.00
C GLY A 63 -6.63 16.25 -8.91
N TRP A 64 -6.40 16.74 -7.69
CA TRP A 64 -6.37 18.15 -7.34
C TRP A 64 -4.93 18.70 -7.37
N TYR A 65 -4.68 19.82 -8.03
CA TYR A 65 -3.36 20.41 -8.22
C TYR A 65 -3.34 21.88 -7.84
N THR A 66 -2.18 22.38 -7.37
CA THR A 66 -1.99 23.81 -7.01
C THR A 66 -1.97 24.76 -8.21
N LYS A 67 -1.94 24.22 -9.45
CA LYS A 67 -2.00 25.02 -10.69
C LYS A 67 -2.88 24.33 -11.71
N PRO A 68 -3.59 25.09 -12.57
CA PRO A 68 -4.44 24.54 -13.62
C PRO A 68 -3.72 23.56 -14.56
N GLY A 69 -4.47 22.62 -15.15
CA GLY A 69 -3.97 21.66 -16.13
C GLY A 69 -3.12 20.53 -15.54
N GLY A 70 -3.18 20.32 -14.22
CA GLY A 70 -2.39 19.29 -13.54
C GLY A 70 -0.93 19.67 -13.35
N LYS A 71 -0.64 20.96 -13.28
CA LYS A 71 0.67 21.51 -12.96
C LYS A 71 0.79 21.80 -11.47
N GLY A 72 2.03 21.96 -11.00
CA GLY A 72 2.31 22.18 -9.58
C GLY A 72 2.21 20.91 -8.76
N THR A 73 1.87 21.02 -7.48
CA THR A 73 1.82 19.91 -6.53
C THR A 73 0.46 19.23 -6.56
N LEU A 74 0.45 17.89 -6.61
CA LEU A 74 -0.74 17.07 -6.41
C LEU A 74 -1.06 17.02 -4.91
N TYR A 75 -2.31 17.30 -4.57
CA TYR A 75 -2.85 17.19 -3.23
C TYR A 75 -3.75 15.96 -3.09
N THR A 76 -3.65 15.30 -1.95
CA THR A 76 -4.42 14.09 -1.58
C THR A 76 -4.91 14.23 -0.14
N ASP A 77 -5.73 13.28 0.31
CA ASP A 77 -6.15 13.10 1.70
C ASP A 77 -4.99 13.09 2.73
N LYS A 78 -3.78 12.76 2.27
CA LYS A 78 -2.55 12.64 3.09
C LYS A 78 -1.67 13.89 3.05
N SER A 79 -1.99 14.86 2.21
CA SER A 79 -1.25 16.13 2.11
C SER A 79 -1.47 16.95 3.37
N LEU A 80 -0.43 17.67 3.81
CA LEU A 80 -0.52 18.55 4.97
C LEU A 80 -1.03 19.93 4.56
N MET A 81 -1.84 20.53 5.42
CA MET A 81 -2.35 21.89 5.24
C MET A 81 -1.23 22.91 5.45
N PRO A 82 -0.93 23.79 4.47
CA PRO A 82 0.01 24.88 4.66
C PRO A 82 -0.59 26.00 5.51
N SER A 83 0.26 26.93 5.99
CA SER A 83 -0.15 28.08 6.81
C SER A 83 -0.77 29.22 5.98
N LYS A 84 -1.65 28.91 5.04
CA LYS A 84 -2.36 29.87 4.20
C LYS A 84 -3.52 29.25 3.45
N ASP A 85 -4.50 30.06 3.10
CA ASP A 85 -5.54 29.72 2.14
C ASP A 85 -4.97 29.59 0.73
N PHE A 86 -5.51 28.67 -0.08
CA PHE A 86 -5.11 28.51 -1.46
C PHE A 86 -6.19 27.77 -2.28
N THR A 87 -6.00 27.76 -3.60
CA THR A 87 -6.93 27.09 -4.52
C THR A 87 -6.30 25.83 -5.09
N LEU A 88 -7.07 24.76 -5.13
CA LEU A 88 -6.79 23.54 -5.88
C LEU A 88 -7.62 23.48 -7.15
N TYR A 89 -6.99 23.09 -8.24
CA TYR A 89 -7.57 23.00 -9.58
C TYR A 89 -7.73 21.54 -9.99
N ALA A 90 -8.93 21.16 -10.41
CA ALA A 90 -9.19 19.83 -10.94
C ALA A 90 -8.43 19.60 -12.24
N LYS A 91 -7.73 18.47 -12.34
CA LYS A 91 -7.15 17.98 -13.59
C LYS A 91 -8.13 17.06 -14.28
N TRP A 92 -8.44 17.37 -15.54
CA TRP A 92 -9.31 16.57 -16.39
C TRP A 92 -8.54 15.96 -17.55
N THR A 93 -8.74 14.67 -17.78
CA THR A 93 -8.25 13.97 -18.97
C THR A 93 -9.45 13.48 -19.77
N LYS A 94 -9.55 13.88 -21.05
CA LYS A 94 -10.65 13.44 -21.92
C LYS A 94 -10.60 11.92 -22.08
N ILE A 95 -11.74 11.27 -21.89
CA ILE A 95 -11.88 9.83 -22.14
C ILE A 95 -11.93 9.66 -23.66
N SER A 96 -10.95 8.94 -24.21
CA SER A 96 -10.92 8.63 -25.65
C SER A 96 -11.55 7.26 -25.87
N GLY A 97 -12.52 7.19 -26.73
CA GLY A 97 -13.16 5.98 -27.28
C GLY A 97 -12.76 4.63 -26.63
N TYR A 98 -12.24 3.71 -27.43
CA TYR A 98 -11.82 2.38 -26.98
C TYR A 98 -10.30 2.17 -27.11
N ALA A 99 -9.75 1.29 -26.31
CA ALA A 99 -8.34 0.97 -26.31
C ALA A 99 -7.87 0.37 -27.65
N SER A 100 -6.77 0.87 -28.15
CA SER A 100 -6.01 0.26 -29.25
C SER A 100 -5.16 -0.91 -28.75
N LYS A 101 -4.76 -0.88 -27.44
CA LYS A 101 -3.95 -1.91 -26.79
C LYS A 101 -4.36 -2.04 -25.31
N VAL A 102 -4.24 -3.25 -24.79
CA VAL A 102 -4.32 -3.55 -23.34
C VAL A 102 -3.10 -4.37 -22.93
N THR A 103 -2.58 -4.09 -21.75
CA THR A 103 -1.53 -4.86 -21.08
C THR A 103 -1.95 -5.15 -19.64
N LEU A 104 -1.20 -6.00 -18.96
CA LEU A 104 -1.39 -6.29 -17.54
C LEU A 104 -0.18 -5.82 -16.73
N ASN A 105 -0.38 -5.47 -15.46
CA ASN A 105 0.68 -5.16 -14.51
C ASN A 105 1.63 -6.35 -14.26
N SER A 106 1.26 -7.57 -14.66
CA SER A 106 2.12 -8.75 -14.63
C SER A 106 1.73 -9.73 -15.73
N THR A 107 2.72 -10.27 -16.43
CA THR A 107 2.53 -11.32 -17.47
C THR A 107 2.79 -12.71 -16.93
N LYS A 108 3.38 -12.84 -15.74
CA LYS A 108 3.64 -14.12 -15.05
C LYS A 108 3.44 -13.94 -13.55
N ALA A 109 2.88 -14.95 -12.90
CA ALA A 109 2.74 -14.98 -11.44
C ALA A 109 2.94 -16.39 -10.90
N THR A 110 3.50 -16.50 -9.70
CA THR A 110 3.58 -17.76 -8.95
C THR A 110 2.86 -17.56 -7.64
N LEU A 111 1.87 -18.41 -7.37
CA LEU A 111 1.04 -18.37 -6.17
C LEU A 111 1.06 -19.73 -5.47
N GLY A 112 0.95 -19.73 -4.16
CA GLY A 112 0.60 -20.96 -3.42
C GLY A 112 -0.92 -21.13 -3.38
N VAL A 113 -1.40 -22.36 -3.22
CA VAL A 113 -2.83 -22.64 -3.03
C VAL A 113 -3.39 -21.77 -1.89
N GLY A 114 -4.54 -21.13 -2.12
CA GLY A 114 -5.20 -20.18 -1.20
C GLY A 114 -4.77 -18.72 -1.36
N GLN A 115 -3.67 -18.42 -2.04
CA GLN A 115 -3.27 -17.04 -2.26
C GLN A 115 -4.12 -16.35 -3.33
N LYS A 116 -4.24 -15.02 -3.18
CA LYS A 116 -4.93 -14.14 -4.11
C LYS A 116 -3.95 -13.13 -4.70
N LEU A 117 -4.20 -12.70 -5.93
CA LEU A 117 -3.47 -11.64 -6.63
C LEU A 117 -4.45 -10.85 -7.49
N THR A 118 -4.36 -9.53 -7.49
CA THR A 118 -5.16 -8.70 -8.40
C THR A 118 -4.33 -8.27 -9.60
N LEU A 119 -4.76 -8.68 -10.78
CA LEU A 119 -4.25 -8.18 -12.05
C LEU A 119 -4.97 -6.88 -12.40
N LYS A 120 -4.20 -5.89 -12.85
CA LYS A 120 -4.72 -4.58 -13.26
C LYS A 120 -4.47 -4.40 -14.76
N PRO A 121 -5.52 -4.17 -15.58
CA PRO A 121 -5.34 -3.85 -16.98
C PRO A 121 -4.86 -2.41 -17.12
N VAL A 122 -3.97 -2.18 -18.09
CA VAL A 122 -3.50 -0.86 -18.50
C VAL A 122 -3.78 -0.72 -19.99
N THR A 123 -4.57 0.28 -20.36
CA THR A 123 -4.97 0.54 -21.74
C THR A 123 -4.14 1.65 -22.39
N THR A 124 -4.08 1.62 -23.72
CA THR A 124 -3.58 2.71 -24.51
C THR A 124 -4.68 3.15 -25.49
N PRO A 125 -5.17 4.41 -25.44
CA PRO A 125 -4.88 5.41 -24.41
C PRO A 125 -5.32 4.97 -23.00
N GLN A 126 -4.83 5.67 -21.95
CA GLN A 126 -5.01 5.25 -20.55
C GLN A 126 -6.49 5.27 -20.10
N TYR A 127 -7.25 6.26 -20.53
CA TYR A 127 -8.65 6.43 -20.14
C TYR A 127 -9.56 6.15 -21.34
N THR A 128 -10.29 5.04 -21.27
CA THR A 128 -11.15 4.55 -22.35
C THR A 128 -12.54 4.17 -21.84
N LEU A 129 -13.47 3.95 -22.77
CA LEU A 129 -14.82 3.45 -22.47
C LEU A 129 -14.87 1.92 -22.34
N ASP A 130 -13.72 1.26 -22.30
CA ASP A 130 -13.66 -0.20 -22.24
C ASP A 130 -14.20 -0.76 -20.92
N LYS A 131 -15.01 -1.81 -21.05
CA LYS A 131 -15.29 -2.76 -20.00
C LYS A 131 -14.35 -3.95 -20.18
N PHE A 132 -13.99 -4.58 -19.07
CA PHE A 132 -13.08 -5.72 -19.07
C PHE A 132 -13.83 -7.00 -18.74
N THR A 133 -13.58 -8.05 -19.53
CA THR A 133 -13.99 -9.42 -19.20
C THR A 133 -12.76 -10.25 -18.91
N TRP A 134 -12.87 -11.13 -17.91
CA TRP A 134 -11.78 -11.95 -17.45
C TRP A 134 -12.12 -13.43 -17.61
N THR A 135 -11.14 -14.20 -18.05
CA THR A 135 -11.27 -15.66 -18.19
C THR A 135 -10.03 -16.37 -17.69
N SER A 136 -10.21 -17.59 -17.21
CA SER A 136 -9.13 -18.50 -16.86
C SER A 136 -9.17 -19.72 -17.79
N SER A 137 -8.02 -20.12 -18.34
CA SER A 137 -7.91 -21.34 -19.14
C SER A 137 -8.12 -22.62 -18.31
N ASN A 138 -7.99 -22.53 -16.99
CA ASN A 138 -8.27 -23.63 -16.07
C ASN A 138 -8.81 -23.08 -14.72
N PRO A 139 -10.14 -22.85 -14.63
CA PRO A 139 -10.75 -22.32 -13.41
C PRO A 139 -10.60 -23.21 -12.17
N LYS A 140 -10.41 -24.54 -12.36
CA LYS A 140 -10.15 -25.46 -11.25
C LYS A 140 -8.77 -25.30 -10.61
N VAL A 141 -7.80 -24.76 -11.38
CA VAL A 141 -6.45 -24.43 -10.89
C VAL A 141 -6.40 -23.03 -10.34
N CYS A 142 -6.96 -22.07 -11.08
CA CYS A 142 -6.93 -20.67 -10.76
C CYS A 142 -8.17 -19.97 -11.29
N SER A 143 -9.04 -19.48 -10.42
CA SER A 143 -10.21 -18.67 -10.81
C SER A 143 -9.85 -17.19 -10.89
N VAL A 144 -10.65 -16.43 -11.62
CA VAL A 144 -10.57 -14.95 -11.70
C VAL A 144 -11.98 -14.37 -11.63
N ASN A 145 -12.15 -13.27 -10.90
CA ASN A 145 -13.42 -12.54 -10.83
C ASN A 145 -13.46 -11.33 -11.78
N ALA A 146 -14.60 -10.64 -11.85
CA ALA A 146 -14.81 -9.48 -12.73
C ALA A 146 -13.83 -8.31 -12.46
N ASN A 147 -13.25 -8.23 -11.28
CA ASN A 147 -12.29 -7.19 -10.89
C ASN A 147 -10.82 -7.60 -11.14
N GLY A 148 -10.58 -8.72 -11.83
CA GLY A 148 -9.24 -9.22 -12.12
C GLY A 148 -8.54 -9.87 -10.92
N GLN A 149 -9.27 -10.12 -9.81
CA GLN A 149 -8.70 -10.82 -8.68
C GLN A 149 -8.67 -12.33 -8.95
N ILE A 150 -7.47 -12.88 -8.92
CA ILE A 150 -7.15 -14.29 -9.04
C ILE A 150 -7.23 -14.96 -7.68
N THR A 151 -7.74 -16.19 -7.64
CA THR A 151 -7.65 -17.08 -6.48
C THR A 151 -7.00 -18.39 -6.91
N ALA A 152 -5.87 -18.76 -6.31
CA ALA A 152 -5.16 -20.01 -6.55
C ALA A 152 -5.85 -21.15 -5.80
N LEU A 153 -6.40 -22.13 -6.52
CA LEU A 153 -7.24 -23.21 -5.95
C LEU A 153 -6.53 -24.56 -5.85
N LYS A 154 -5.76 -24.95 -6.87
CA LYS A 154 -5.07 -26.23 -6.94
C LYS A 154 -3.74 -26.10 -7.65
N LYS A 155 -2.74 -26.91 -7.26
CA LYS A 155 -1.45 -27.00 -7.97
C LYS A 155 -1.66 -27.22 -9.47
N GLY A 156 -0.96 -26.42 -10.29
CA GLY A 156 -1.06 -26.48 -11.76
C GLY A 156 -0.69 -25.16 -12.39
N THR A 157 -1.07 -25.01 -13.66
CA THR A 157 -0.87 -23.77 -14.42
C THR A 157 -2.18 -23.37 -15.09
N ALA A 158 -2.47 -22.08 -15.09
CA ALA A 158 -3.57 -21.48 -15.83
C ALA A 158 -3.12 -20.18 -16.49
N THR A 159 -3.70 -19.83 -17.63
CA THR A 159 -3.54 -18.53 -18.26
C THR A 159 -4.78 -17.70 -17.98
N ILE A 160 -4.58 -16.55 -17.35
CA ILE A 160 -5.64 -15.57 -17.12
C ILE A 160 -5.61 -14.58 -18.28
N THR A 161 -6.76 -14.37 -18.92
CA THR A 161 -6.92 -13.47 -20.04
C THR A 161 -7.89 -12.35 -19.66
N VAL A 162 -7.49 -11.09 -19.89
CA VAL A 162 -8.39 -9.96 -19.93
C VAL A 162 -8.73 -9.61 -21.37
N LYS A 163 -9.98 -9.23 -21.62
CA LYS A 163 -10.45 -8.78 -22.93
C LYS A 163 -11.22 -7.48 -22.80
N THR A 164 -10.91 -6.50 -23.62
CA THR A 164 -11.62 -5.21 -23.71
C THR A 164 -12.89 -5.32 -24.52
N THR A 165 -13.77 -4.31 -24.45
CA THR A 165 -15.01 -4.23 -25.25
C THR A 165 -14.78 -4.42 -26.74
N LYS A 166 -13.68 -3.92 -27.29
CA LYS A 166 -13.32 -4.06 -28.73
C LYS A 166 -12.40 -5.25 -29.00
N GLY A 167 -12.32 -6.21 -28.08
CA GLY A 167 -11.64 -7.49 -28.31
C GLY A 167 -10.12 -7.47 -28.14
N LYS A 168 -9.50 -6.39 -27.69
CA LYS A 168 -8.06 -6.38 -27.35
C LYS A 168 -7.84 -7.25 -26.12
N THR A 169 -6.79 -8.04 -26.11
CA THR A 169 -6.50 -9.02 -25.04
C THR A 169 -5.11 -8.85 -24.46
N ALA A 170 -4.96 -9.20 -23.20
CA ALA A 170 -3.68 -9.43 -22.55
C ALA A 170 -3.77 -10.61 -21.61
N THR A 171 -2.64 -11.28 -21.38
CA THR A 171 -2.60 -12.53 -20.63
C THR A 171 -1.58 -12.52 -19.50
N CYS A 172 -1.85 -13.29 -18.45
CA CYS A 172 -0.92 -13.58 -17.38
C CYS A 172 -0.86 -15.10 -17.16
N LYS A 173 0.33 -15.71 -17.27
CA LYS A 173 0.55 -17.13 -16.95
C LYS A 173 0.71 -17.26 -15.44
N VAL A 174 -0.21 -17.97 -14.79
CA VAL A 174 -0.20 -18.22 -13.34
C VAL A 174 0.23 -19.65 -13.08
N THR A 175 1.27 -19.83 -12.27
CA THR A 175 1.71 -21.12 -11.75
C THR A 175 1.30 -21.24 -10.30
N VAL A 176 0.45 -22.20 -9.98
CA VAL A 176 0.02 -22.51 -8.61
C VAL A 176 0.85 -23.66 -8.08
N LYS A 177 1.51 -23.44 -6.94
CA LYS A 177 2.36 -24.44 -6.26
C LYS A 177 1.69 -24.98 -5.00
N SER A 178 2.04 -26.23 -4.64
CA SER A 178 1.63 -26.83 -3.35
C SER A 178 2.16 -25.98 -2.19
N PRO A 179 1.34 -25.77 -1.14
CA PRO A 179 1.75 -24.96 0.02
C PRO A 179 2.93 -25.60 0.76
N ALA A 180 3.60 -24.79 1.57
CA ALA A 180 4.65 -25.29 2.46
C ALA A 180 4.08 -26.32 3.44
N THR A 181 4.77 -27.45 3.55
CA THR A 181 4.46 -28.49 4.56
C THR A 181 5.29 -28.30 5.82
N SER A 182 6.50 -27.74 5.70
CA SER A 182 7.36 -27.39 6.82
C SER A 182 8.33 -26.27 6.46
N ILE A 183 8.85 -25.61 7.49
CA ILE A 183 9.96 -24.65 7.42
C ILE A 183 10.93 -24.96 8.56
N LYS A 184 12.23 -24.83 8.29
CA LYS A 184 13.29 -25.03 9.26
C LYS A 184 14.32 -23.90 9.13
N LEU A 185 14.95 -23.54 10.22
CA LEU A 185 16.10 -22.64 10.26
C LEU A 185 17.39 -23.45 10.37
N ASN A 186 18.49 -22.89 9.87
CA ASN A 186 19.82 -23.47 10.05
C ASN A 186 20.33 -23.42 11.51
N TYR A 187 19.69 -22.60 12.36
CA TYR A 187 19.94 -22.53 13.81
C TYR A 187 18.60 -22.48 14.56
N THR A 188 18.52 -23.17 15.70
CA THR A 188 17.40 -23.09 16.66
C THR A 188 17.77 -22.29 17.90
N LYS A 189 19.08 -22.26 18.22
CA LYS A 189 19.67 -21.45 19.31
C LYS A 189 21.02 -20.90 18.85
N ARG A 190 21.34 -19.66 19.22
CA ARG A 190 22.63 -19.04 18.94
C ARG A 190 22.98 -18.01 20.00
N THR A 191 24.27 -17.93 20.36
CA THR A 191 24.81 -16.88 21.22
C THR A 191 25.74 -16.01 20.41
N VAL A 192 25.64 -14.69 20.57
CA VAL A 192 26.41 -13.67 19.85
C VAL A 192 26.76 -12.52 20.79
N SER A 193 27.70 -11.67 20.40
CA SER A 193 27.98 -10.41 21.11
C SER A 193 27.11 -9.28 20.57
N ALA A 194 26.86 -8.25 21.40
CA ALA A 194 26.23 -7.03 20.93
C ALA A 194 27.03 -6.40 19.77
N GLY A 195 26.34 -5.83 18.78
CA GLY A 195 26.94 -5.30 17.55
C GLY A 195 27.19 -6.35 16.46
N GLN A 196 27.09 -7.63 16.74
CA GLN A 196 27.34 -8.70 15.76
C GLN A 196 26.15 -8.86 14.81
N GLU A 197 26.45 -9.12 13.53
CA GLU A 197 25.49 -9.49 12.49
C GLU A 197 25.61 -10.97 12.16
N ILE A 198 24.47 -11.62 11.94
CA ILE A 198 24.38 -13.02 11.51
C ILE A 198 23.31 -13.20 10.44
N ILE A 199 23.53 -14.17 9.56
CA ILE A 199 22.56 -14.55 8.52
C ILE A 199 21.91 -15.87 8.93
N VAL A 200 20.59 -15.87 9.03
CA VAL A 200 19.78 -17.05 9.30
C VAL A 200 19.05 -17.48 8.04
N LYS A 201 19.30 -18.73 7.62
CA LYS A 201 18.72 -19.29 6.41
C LYS A 201 17.53 -20.16 6.74
N ALA A 202 16.41 -19.91 6.06
CA ALA A 202 15.21 -20.73 6.15
C ALA A 202 15.13 -21.74 4.99
N THR A 203 14.88 -23.01 5.30
CA THR A 203 14.63 -24.07 4.32
C THR A 203 13.16 -24.46 4.38
N VAL A 204 12.46 -24.35 3.24
CA VAL A 204 11.02 -24.62 3.13
C VAL A 204 10.78 -25.85 2.28
N LYS A 205 10.02 -26.81 2.79
CA LYS A 205 9.51 -27.94 2.01
C LYS A 205 8.16 -27.56 1.40
N GLY A 206 8.10 -27.39 0.07
CA GLY A 206 6.96 -26.86 -0.67
C GLY A 206 7.14 -25.36 -1.00
N TYR A 207 6.06 -24.66 -1.34
CA TYR A 207 6.11 -23.24 -1.69
C TYR A 207 5.82 -22.36 -0.47
N GLY A 208 6.82 -21.65 0.00
CA GLY A 208 6.72 -20.76 1.16
C GLY A 208 6.13 -19.39 0.87
N GLY A 209 6.09 -18.97 -0.40
CA GLY A 209 5.78 -17.59 -0.78
C GLY A 209 6.88 -16.62 -0.32
N LYS A 210 6.54 -15.34 -0.19
CA LYS A 210 7.40 -14.38 0.50
C LYS A 210 7.40 -14.76 1.99
N LEU A 211 8.59 -15.00 2.55
CA LEU A 211 8.74 -15.26 3.97
C LEU A 211 8.60 -13.95 4.74
N THR A 212 8.01 -14.03 5.93
CA THR A 212 7.89 -12.89 6.85
C THR A 212 8.74 -13.18 8.09
N TRP A 213 9.62 -12.27 8.43
CA TRP A 213 10.47 -12.35 9.60
C TRP A 213 10.02 -11.39 10.68
N SER A 214 10.15 -11.78 11.93
CA SER A 214 9.83 -10.95 13.09
C SER A 214 10.76 -11.24 14.25
N CYS A 215 10.98 -10.22 15.09
CA CYS A 215 11.67 -10.31 16.36
C CYS A 215 10.72 -9.91 17.47
N ASN A 216 10.73 -10.63 18.58
CA ASN A 216 9.79 -10.40 19.69
C ASN A 216 10.18 -9.25 20.63
N ASN A 217 11.39 -8.71 20.52
CA ASN A 217 11.81 -7.57 21.34
C ASN A 217 12.91 -6.72 20.66
N SER A 218 13.29 -5.62 21.30
CA SER A 218 14.21 -4.61 20.76
C SER A 218 15.70 -4.91 20.96
N CYS A 219 16.09 -6.07 21.52
CA CYS A 219 17.51 -6.39 21.67
C CYS A 219 18.14 -6.89 20.36
N ALA A 220 17.33 -7.23 19.36
CA ALA A 220 17.79 -7.56 18.02
C ALA A 220 16.83 -7.01 16.96
N LYS A 221 17.31 -6.87 15.71
CA LYS A 221 16.52 -6.59 14.50
C LYS A 221 16.72 -7.72 13.50
N VAL A 222 15.70 -7.97 12.68
CA VAL A 222 15.77 -8.90 11.56
C VAL A 222 15.17 -8.24 10.32
N ASP A 223 15.81 -8.40 9.16
CA ASP A 223 15.31 -7.93 7.87
C ASP A 223 14.50 -9.02 7.12
N ASP A 224 13.95 -8.66 5.96
CA ASP A 224 13.16 -9.56 5.10
C ASP A 224 13.99 -10.75 4.53
N ASN A 225 15.31 -10.72 4.63
CA ASN A 225 16.23 -11.75 4.11
C ASN A 225 16.75 -12.70 5.21
N GLY A 226 16.42 -12.42 6.49
CA GLY A 226 16.91 -13.18 7.64
C GLY A 226 18.28 -12.71 8.14
N ASN A 227 18.71 -11.50 7.77
CA ASN A 227 19.89 -10.86 8.37
C ASN A 227 19.46 -10.29 9.74
N ILE A 228 20.20 -10.69 10.78
CA ILE A 228 19.90 -10.29 12.16
C ILE A 228 21.05 -9.44 12.67
N THR A 229 20.72 -8.28 13.25
CA THR A 229 21.65 -7.41 13.98
C THR A 229 21.39 -7.52 15.47
N ALA A 230 22.37 -7.94 16.25
CA ALA A 230 22.33 -7.96 17.71
C ALA A 230 22.58 -6.54 18.25
N LEU A 231 21.62 -5.91 18.92
CA LEU A 231 21.72 -4.50 19.31
C LEU A 231 22.24 -4.30 20.73
N LYS A 232 21.74 -5.09 21.71
CA LYS A 232 22.09 -4.97 23.11
C LYS A 232 21.90 -6.31 23.83
N LYS A 233 22.57 -6.49 24.97
CA LYS A 233 22.44 -7.68 25.83
C LYS A 233 20.99 -8.05 26.09
N GLY A 234 20.66 -9.35 25.95
CA GLY A 234 19.31 -9.88 26.16
C GLY A 234 19.08 -11.18 25.38
N THR A 235 17.82 -11.62 25.38
CA THR A 235 17.39 -12.80 24.62
C THR A 235 16.24 -12.41 23.70
N ALA A 236 16.36 -12.71 22.41
CA ALA A 236 15.33 -12.49 21.40
C ALA A 236 14.87 -13.82 20.78
N ILE A 237 13.61 -13.87 20.39
CA ILE A 237 13.06 -14.93 19.55
C ILE A 237 12.84 -14.36 18.16
N ILE A 238 13.59 -14.86 17.19
CA ILE A 238 13.43 -14.53 15.79
C ILE A 238 12.53 -15.59 15.15
N THR A 239 11.44 -15.19 14.57
CA THR A 239 10.47 -16.11 13.94
C THR A 239 10.34 -15.81 12.45
N VAL A 240 10.41 -16.86 11.63
CA VAL A 240 10.08 -16.82 10.21
C VAL A 240 8.75 -17.53 9.96
N LYS A 241 7.95 -16.99 9.05
CA LYS A 241 6.63 -17.51 8.71
C LYS A 241 6.43 -17.57 7.20
N THR A 242 5.89 -18.68 6.72
CA THR A 242 5.43 -18.84 5.32
C THR A 242 4.04 -18.21 5.13
N TYR A 243 3.63 -17.96 3.87
CA TYR A 243 2.31 -17.41 3.56
C TYR A 243 1.13 -18.25 4.11
N ASN A 244 1.31 -19.58 4.24
CA ASN A 244 0.31 -20.50 4.76
C ASN A 244 0.48 -20.84 6.25
N GLY A 245 1.24 -20.00 6.98
CA GLY A 245 1.31 -20.03 8.44
C GLY A 245 2.30 -21.03 9.06
N LYS A 246 3.13 -21.75 8.27
CA LYS A 246 4.22 -22.55 8.84
C LYS A 246 5.29 -21.66 9.44
N THR A 247 5.77 -21.96 10.63
CA THR A 247 6.76 -21.16 11.36
C THR A 247 7.97 -21.97 11.78
N ALA A 248 9.09 -21.28 11.93
CA ALA A 248 10.27 -21.77 12.62
C ALA A 248 10.91 -20.60 13.40
N SER A 249 11.53 -20.90 14.55
CA SER A 249 12.07 -19.87 15.42
C SER A 249 13.50 -20.18 15.85
N LEU A 250 14.28 -19.11 16.07
CA LEU A 250 15.61 -19.09 16.64
C LEU A 250 15.56 -18.34 17.97
N THR A 251 16.09 -18.96 19.04
CA THR A 251 16.41 -18.26 20.28
C THR A 251 17.82 -17.67 20.18
N LEU A 252 17.92 -16.34 20.15
CA LEU A 252 19.17 -15.60 20.08
C LEU A 252 19.50 -15.03 21.47
N THR A 253 20.64 -15.45 22.04
CA THR A 253 21.18 -14.88 23.28
C THR A 253 22.29 -13.89 22.95
N ILE A 254 22.20 -12.67 23.41
CA ILE A 254 23.16 -11.57 23.17
C ILE A 254 23.88 -11.28 24.50
N LYS A 255 25.20 -11.41 24.50
CA LYS A 255 26.09 -11.15 25.63
C LYS A 255 26.65 -9.73 25.62
#